data_acc609ffecd7111f32c563366bcbfb0b
#
_entry.id   acc609ffecd7111f32c563366bcbfb0b
#
_cell.length_a   1.000
_cell.length_b   1.000
_cell.length_c   1.000
_cell.angle_alpha   90.00
_cell.angle_beta   90.00
_cell.angle_gamma   90.00
#
_symmetry.space_group_name_H-M   'P 1'
#
loop_
_entity.id
_entity.type
_entity.pdbx_description
1 polymer ?
#
loop_
_entity_poly.entity_id
_entity_poly.type
_entity_poly.pdbx_seq_one_letter_code
_entity_poly.pdbx_strand_id
1 'polypeptide(L)'
;HGLPAVERHRAMGDVTAMLAFFEHTLLEQGEDTVGATINRLLQRPSTPSNVPAEMLADLPAGPGVYRFYGDNDVLLYVGKSTNIRQRVASHFSGDHQSSRGIRLSESLRRVEYTETAGELGALLLELKQIKTLSPLFNRRSRAAKSLVSIALHPDNSGYLNAELARTITPDQLGDY
;
A
#
# COMPACT_ATOMS: atom_id res chain seq x y z
N HIS A 1 -0.79 2.97 -39.37
CA HIS A 1 -0.39 4.36 -39.12
C HIS A 1 0.83 4.81 -39.92
N GLY A 2 1.36 4.03 -40.90
CA GLY A 2 2.40 4.47 -41.85
C GLY A 2 3.76 4.85 -41.24
N LEU A 3 4.02 4.53 -39.98
CA LEU A 3 5.28 4.83 -39.33
C LEU A 3 6.37 3.85 -39.82
N PRO A 4 7.62 4.34 -40.03
CA PRO A 4 8.73 3.49 -40.49
C PRO A 4 9.00 2.35 -39.51
N ALA A 5 9.25 1.15 -40.04
CA ALA A 5 9.65 0.00 -39.23
C ALA A 5 11.04 0.25 -38.66
N VAL A 6 11.14 0.38 -37.34
CA VAL A 6 12.40 0.51 -36.61
C VAL A 6 12.81 -0.87 -36.11
N GLU A 7 14.12 -1.18 -36.06
CA GLU A 7 14.64 -2.42 -35.46
C GLU A 7 14.12 -2.58 -34.03
N ARG A 8 13.22 -3.52 -33.85
CA ARG A 8 12.60 -3.83 -32.53
C ARG A 8 13.63 -4.54 -31.63
N HIS A 9 13.47 -4.35 -30.33
CA HIS A 9 14.29 -4.98 -29.28
C HIS A 9 15.72 -4.42 -29.09
N ARG A 10 15.98 -3.20 -29.57
CA ARG A 10 17.11 -2.41 -29.13
C ARG A 10 16.57 -1.14 -28.44
N ALA A 11 17.08 -0.83 -27.25
CA ALA A 11 16.58 0.29 -26.43
C ALA A 11 16.44 1.61 -27.21
N MET A 12 17.37 1.90 -28.11
CA MET A 12 17.32 3.10 -28.94
C MET A 12 16.24 3.01 -30.02
N GLY A 13 15.97 1.83 -30.57
CA GLY A 13 14.89 1.61 -31.53
C GLY A 13 13.51 1.82 -30.92
N ASP A 14 13.31 1.37 -29.70
CA ASP A 14 12.04 1.53 -28.98
C ASP A 14 11.82 3.01 -28.62
N VAL A 15 12.86 3.73 -28.20
CA VAL A 15 12.80 5.19 -27.94
C VAL A 15 12.46 5.97 -29.21
N THR A 16 13.11 5.65 -30.34
CA THR A 16 12.87 6.32 -31.62
C THR A 16 11.43 6.08 -32.11
N ALA A 17 10.92 4.86 -31.95
CA ALA A 17 9.54 4.52 -32.31
C ALA A 17 8.52 5.29 -31.43
N MET A 18 8.79 5.43 -30.14
CA MET A 18 7.95 6.22 -29.22
C MET A 18 7.94 7.70 -29.58
N LEU A 19 9.10 8.28 -29.88
CA LEU A 19 9.19 9.68 -30.31
C LEU A 19 8.44 9.93 -31.61
N ALA A 20 8.63 9.07 -32.63
CA ALA A 20 7.93 9.18 -33.90
C ALA A 20 6.41 9.05 -33.73
N PHE A 21 5.94 8.14 -32.86
CA PHE A 21 4.53 8.04 -32.52
C PHE A 21 4.01 9.30 -31.84
N PHE A 22 4.76 9.84 -30.90
CA PHE A 22 4.38 11.06 -30.18
C PHE A 22 4.29 12.27 -31.11
N GLU A 23 5.31 12.49 -31.97
CA GLU A 23 5.32 13.55 -32.98
C GLU A 23 4.13 13.43 -33.95
N HIS A 24 3.88 12.22 -34.44
CA HIS A 24 2.72 11.97 -35.34
C HIS A 24 1.41 12.29 -34.64
N THR A 25 1.25 11.90 -33.37
CA THR A 25 0.04 12.18 -32.59
C THR A 25 -0.15 13.70 -32.34
N LEU A 26 0.94 14.43 -32.08
CA LEU A 26 0.90 15.89 -31.96
C LEU A 26 0.42 16.56 -33.26
N LEU A 27 0.90 16.09 -34.41
CA LEU A 27 0.50 16.62 -35.72
C LEU A 27 -0.96 16.32 -36.06
N GLU A 28 -1.46 15.13 -35.71
CA GLU A 28 -2.84 14.73 -36.03
C GLU A 28 -3.88 15.32 -35.08
N GLN A 29 -3.59 15.37 -33.78
CA GLN A 29 -4.57 15.69 -32.73
C GLN A 29 -4.41 17.12 -32.19
N GLY A 30 -3.30 17.77 -32.47
CA GLY A 30 -2.94 19.09 -31.93
C GLY A 30 -2.38 19.02 -30.50
N GLU A 31 -1.51 20.00 -30.19
CA GLU A 31 -0.77 20.07 -28.92
C GLU A 31 -1.70 20.19 -27.70
N ASP A 32 -2.77 21.00 -27.80
CA ASP A 32 -3.75 21.18 -26.71
C ASP A 32 -4.45 19.88 -26.34
N THR A 33 -4.88 19.10 -27.33
CA THR A 33 -5.58 17.83 -27.13
C THR A 33 -4.68 16.77 -26.52
N VAL A 34 -3.46 16.68 -27.02
CA VAL A 34 -2.45 15.75 -26.50
C VAL A 34 -2.05 16.14 -25.08
N GLY A 35 -1.77 17.44 -24.82
CA GLY A 35 -1.45 17.97 -23.50
C GLY A 35 -2.56 17.73 -22.49
N ALA A 36 -3.82 18.00 -22.83
CA ALA A 36 -4.96 17.72 -21.97
C ALA A 36 -5.11 16.22 -21.66
N THR A 37 -4.85 15.36 -22.65
CA THR A 37 -4.91 13.90 -22.48
C THR A 37 -3.80 13.39 -21.56
N ILE A 38 -2.57 13.87 -21.75
CA ILE A 38 -1.43 13.54 -20.88
C ILE A 38 -1.72 14.00 -19.44
N ASN A 39 -2.16 15.24 -19.25
CA ASN A 39 -2.50 15.75 -17.92
C ASN A 39 -3.60 14.92 -17.27
N ARG A 40 -4.62 14.51 -18.00
CA ARG A 40 -5.68 13.62 -17.50
C ARG A 40 -5.14 12.25 -17.11
N LEU A 41 -4.21 11.69 -17.85
CA LEU A 41 -3.58 10.39 -17.54
C LEU A 41 -2.66 10.49 -16.33
N LEU A 42 -1.90 11.57 -16.21
CA LEU A 42 -1.02 11.82 -15.05
C LEU A 42 -1.78 12.11 -13.76
N GLN A 43 -2.96 12.72 -13.86
CA GLN A 43 -3.82 13.01 -12.70
C GLN A 43 -4.63 11.80 -12.24
N ARG A 44 -4.78 10.76 -13.07
CA ARG A 44 -5.44 9.52 -12.65
C ARG A 44 -4.44 8.69 -11.82
N PRO A 45 -4.75 8.40 -10.53
CA PRO A 45 -4.01 7.36 -9.85
C PRO A 45 -4.10 6.10 -10.70
N SER A 46 -2.99 5.40 -10.90
CA SER A 46 -2.97 4.10 -11.56
C SER A 46 -3.80 3.14 -10.71
N THR A 47 -5.08 2.99 -11.04
CA THR A 47 -5.93 2.02 -10.38
C THR A 47 -5.61 0.64 -10.94
N PRO A 48 -5.57 -0.40 -10.09
CA PRO A 48 -5.43 -1.78 -10.58
C PRO A 48 -6.56 -2.06 -11.56
N SER A 49 -6.24 -2.64 -12.71
CA SER A 49 -7.23 -2.97 -13.76
C SER A 49 -8.35 -3.91 -13.29
N ASN A 50 -8.12 -4.58 -12.17
CA ASN A 50 -9.00 -5.62 -11.61
C ASN A 50 -9.88 -5.11 -10.44
N VAL A 51 -9.81 -3.82 -10.10
CA VAL A 51 -10.60 -3.21 -9.00
C VAL A 51 -11.39 -2.03 -9.57
N PRO A 52 -12.71 -1.99 -9.37
CA PRO A 52 -13.52 -0.86 -9.81
C PRO A 52 -13.04 0.45 -9.17
N ALA A 53 -12.98 1.52 -9.96
CA ALA A 53 -12.53 2.83 -9.46
C ALA A 53 -13.42 3.36 -8.34
N GLU A 54 -14.72 3.03 -8.39
CA GLU A 54 -15.74 3.39 -7.40
C GLU A 54 -15.39 2.81 -6.03
N MET A 55 -14.91 1.56 -5.97
CA MET A 55 -14.50 0.92 -4.72
C MET A 55 -13.38 1.68 -4.00
N LEU A 56 -12.47 2.29 -4.75
CA LEU A 56 -11.39 3.10 -4.19
C LEU A 56 -11.87 4.50 -3.78
N ALA A 57 -12.86 5.05 -4.49
CA ALA A 57 -13.45 6.35 -4.20
C ALA A 57 -14.27 6.32 -2.89
N ASP A 58 -14.89 5.19 -2.55
CA ASP A 58 -15.71 5.01 -1.36
C ASP A 58 -14.91 4.77 -0.08
N LEU A 59 -13.58 4.63 -0.17
CA LEU A 59 -12.74 4.45 1.00
C LEU A 59 -12.74 5.70 1.88
N PRO A 60 -12.77 5.55 3.24
CA PRO A 60 -12.75 6.68 4.15
C PRO A 60 -11.39 7.39 4.18
N ALA A 61 -11.43 8.68 4.47
CA ALA A 61 -10.23 9.49 4.68
C ALA A 61 -9.73 9.44 6.13
N GLY A 62 -10.34 8.64 6.99
CA GLY A 62 -10.02 8.49 8.41
C GLY A 62 -8.97 7.41 8.70
N PRO A 63 -8.57 7.31 10.00
CA PRO A 63 -7.63 6.30 10.46
C PRO A 63 -8.28 4.92 10.51
N GLY A 64 -7.48 3.89 10.24
CA GLY A 64 -7.94 2.51 10.33
C GLY A 64 -7.02 1.49 9.66
N VAL A 65 -7.57 0.30 9.46
CA VAL A 65 -6.91 -0.85 8.85
C VAL A 65 -7.63 -1.23 7.57
N TYR A 66 -6.87 -1.49 6.51
CA TYR A 66 -7.38 -1.99 5.23
C TYR A 66 -6.81 -3.38 4.93
N ARG A 67 -7.59 -4.16 4.19
CA ARG A 67 -7.28 -5.54 3.80
C ARG A 67 -7.44 -5.68 2.30
N PHE A 68 -6.48 -6.31 1.67
CA PHE A 68 -6.48 -6.64 0.24
C PHE A 68 -6.77 -8.11 0.06
N TYR A 69 -7.76 -8.42 -0.75
CA TYR A 69 -8.15 -9.77 -1.09
C TYR A 69 -7.92 -10.04 -2.58
N GLY A 70 -7.44 -11.24 -2.89
CA GLY A 70 -7.29 -11.77 -4.23
C GLY A 70 -8.42 -12.71 -4.61
N ASP A 71 -8.14 -13.56 -5.60
CA ASP A 71 -9.05 -14.59 -6.03
C ASP A 71 -9.36 -15.56 -4.87
N ASN A 72 -10.59 -16.08 -4.86
CA ASN A 72 -11.09 -17.01 -3.83
C ASN A 72 -10.98 -16.46 -2.39
N ASP A 73 -11.13 -15.14 -2.22
CA ASP A 73 -11.04 -14.45 -0.93
C ASP A 73 -9.72 -14.66 -0.16
N VAL A 74 -8.64 -14.96 -0.88
CA VAL A 74 -7.33 -15.09 -0.26
C VAL A 74 -6.86 -13.73 0.24
N LEU A 75 -6.56 -13.64 1.54
CA LEU A 75 -6.05 -12.42 2.15
C LEU A 75 -4.60 -12.17 1.73
N LEU A 76 -4.40 -11.15 0.92
CA LEU A 76 -3.10 -10.79 0.37
C LEU A 76 -2.28 -9.92 1.32
N TYR A 77 -2.90 -8.87 1.86
CA TYR A 77 -2.22 -7.84 2.63
C TYR A 77 -3.13 -7.20 3.66
N VAL A 78 -2.56 -6.83 4.80
CA VAL A 78 -3.17 -5.99 5.83
C VAL A 78 -2.26 -4.78 6.04
N GLY A 79 -2.83 -3.58 6.14
CA GLY A 79 -2.08 -2.37 6.42
C GLY A 79 -2.88 -1.35 7.22
N LYS A 80 -2.18 -0.53 8.01
CA LYS A 80 -2.77 0.59 8.74
C LYS A 80 -2.52 1.93 8.04
N SER A 81 -3.37 2.90 8.32
CA SER A 81 -3.14 4.29 7.92
C SER A 81 -3.90 5.26 8.83
N THR A 82 -3.45 6.51 8.86
CA THR A 82 -4.20 7.66 9.36
C THR A 82 -5.19 8.21 8.32
N ASN A 83 -5.00 7.83 7.05
CA ASN A 83 -5.91 8.12 5.94
C ASN A 83 -5.94 6.91 4.99
N ILE A 84 -6.97 6.07 5.12
CA ILE A 84 -7.10 4.81 4.38
C ILE A 84 -7.14 5.06 2.88
N ARG A 85 -7.97 6.01 2.40
CA ARG A 85 -8.11 6.33 0.97
C ARG A 85 -6.77 6.67 0.33
N GLN A 86 -6.06 7.62 0.92
CA GLN A 86 -4.76 8.06 0.39
C GLN A 86 -3.73 6.93 0.42
N ARG A 87 -3.70 6.13 1.48
CA ARG A 87 -2.75 5.04 1.64
C ARG A 87 -3.01 3.92 0.65
N VAL A 88 -4.26 3.54 0.43
CA VAL A 88 -4.64 2.52 -0.56
C VAL A 88 -4.29 3.01 -1.96
N ALA A 89 -4.62 4.27 -2.32
CA ALA A 89 -4.23 4.85 -3.60
C ALA A 89 -2.71 4.86 -3.82
N SER A 90 -1.92 5.11 -2.77
CA SER A 90 -0.44 5.11 -2.86
C SER A 90 0.18 3.75 -3.17
N HIS A 91 -0.52 2.64 -2.92
CA HIS A 91 -0.05 1.31 -3.33
C HIS A 91 -0.01 1.13 -4.85
N PHE A 92 -0.79 1.92 -5.57
CA PHE A 92 -1.00 1.81 -7.03
C PHE A 92 -0.43 3.00 -7.80
N SER A 93 0.05 4.06 -7.12
CA SER A 93 0.78 5.15 -7.77
C SER A 93 2.16 4.65 -8.21
N GLY A 94 2.50 4.88 -9.47
CA GLY A 94 3.58 4.25 -10.23
C GLY A 94 5.02 4.31 -9.68
N ASP A 95 5.28 5.03 -8.60
CA ASP A 95 6.61 5.17 -7.99
C ASP A 95 7.06 3.94 -7.17
N HIS A 96 6.17 2.94 -6.98
CA HIS A 96 6.47 1.75 -6.18
C HIS A 96 6.54 0.47 -7.04
N GLN A 97 7.32 0.49 -8.10
CA GLN A 97 7.53 -0.67 -8.98
C GLN A 97 8.48 -1.73 -8.36
N SER A 98 8.28 -2.08 -7.10
CA SER A 98 8.87 -3.32 -6.61
C SER A 98 8.11 -4.50 -7.22
N SER A 99 8.81 -5.58 -7.56
CA SER A 99 8.20 -6.83 -8.07
C SER A 99 7.07 -7.34 -7.15
N ARG A 100 7.12 -7.00 -5.87
CA ARG A 100 6.09 -7.28 -4.87
C ARG A 100 4.86 -6.40 -5.03
N GLY A 101 5.03 -5.09 -5.26
CA GLY A 101 3.94 -4.15 -5.49
C GLY A 101 3.16 -4.51 -6.75
N ILE A 102 3.85 -4.86 -7.83
CA ILE A 102 3.25 -5.31 -9.09
C ILE A 102 2.39 -6.56 -8.85
N ARG A 103 2.95 -7.61 -8.20
CA ARG A 103 2.18 -8.84 -7.90
C ARG A 103 0.97 -8.59 -7.01
N LEU A 104 1.09 -7.69 -6.03
CA LEU A 104 -0.03 -7.32 -5.18
C LEU A 104 -1.14 -6.65 -5.99
N SER A 105 -0.77 -5.70 -6.87
CA SER A 105 -1.70 -4.99 -7.75
C SER A 105 -2.41 -5.93 -8.73
N GLU A 106 -1.68 -6.85 -9.36
CA GLU A 106 -2.23 -7.84 -10.30
C GLU A 106 -3.18 -8.83 -9.63
N SER A 107 -2.86 -9.22 -8.38
CA SER A 107 -3.64 -10.19 -7.62
C SER A 107 -4.85 -9.59 -6.90
N LEU A 108 -4.93 -8.28 -6.76
CA LEU A 108 -6.00 -7.60 -6.03
C LEU A 108 -7.34 -7.72 -6.75
N ARG A 109 -8.39 -8.06 -5.99
CA ARG A 109 -9.78 -8.15 -6.45
C ARG A 109 -10.72 -7.32 -5.60
N ARG A 110 -10.44 -7.20 -4.30
CA ARG A 110 -11.33 -6.53 -3.35
C ARG A 110 -10.54 -5.86 -2.23
N VAL A 111 -11.04 -4.72 -1.78
CA VAL A 111 -10.51 -3.98 -0.63
C VAL A 111 -11.58 -3.92 0.44
N GLU A 112 -11.22 -4.25 1.65
CA GLU A 112 -12.03 -4.01 2.85
C GLU A 112 -11.31 -3.10 3.81
N TYR A 113 -12.06 -2.44 4.68
CA TYR A 113 -11.48 -1.59 5.70
C TYR A 113 -12.24 -1.70 7.03
N THR A 114 -11.60 -1.24 8.08
CA THR A 114 -12.18 -1.04 9.40
C THR A 114 -11.63 0.27 9.95
N GLU A 115 -12.51 1.23 10.18
CA GLU A 115 -12.14 2.51 10.79
C GLU A 115 -11.82 2.33 12.27
N THR A 116 -10.93 3.16 12.79
CA THR A 116 -10.55 3.20 14.22
C THR A 116 -10.60 4.63 14.72
N ALA A 117 -10.69 4.81 16.03
CA ALA A 117 -10.72 6.14 16.65
C ALA A 117 -9.41 6.93 16.46
N GLY A 118 -8.30 6.24 16.10
CA GLY A 118 -7.01 6.89 15.90
C GLY A 118 -5.91 5.90 15.49
N GLU A 119 -4.69 6.41 15.36
CA GLU A 119 -3.54 5.66 14.86
C GLU A 119 -3.16 4.47 15.76
N LEU A 120 -3.24 4.64 17.08
CA LEU A 120 -2.93 3.56 18.02
C LEU A 120 -3.88 2.38 17.85
N GLY A 121 -5.19 2.65 17.75
CA GLY A 121 -6.18 1.61 17.47
C GLY A 121 -5.92 0.90 16.14
N ALA A 122 -5.56 1.64 15.09
CA ALA A 122 -5.18 1.08 13.80
C ALA A 122 -3.94 0.19 13.90
N LEU A 123 -2.90 0.61 14.65
CA LEU A 123 -1.69 -0.18 14.87
C LEU A 123 -1.97 -1.50 15.58
N LEU A 124 -2.72 -1.46 16.69
CA LEU A 124 -3.06 -2.66 17.45
C LEU A 124 -3.91 -3.63 16.64
N LEU A 125 -4.89 -3.11 15.89
CA LEU A 125 -5.75 -3.91 15.03
C LEU A 125 -4.97 -4.55 13.87
N GLU A 126 -4.07 -3.80 13.21
CA GLU A 126 -3.18 -4.32 12.17
C GLU A 126 -2.33 -5.48 12.70
N LEU A 127 -1.65 -5.27 13.82
CA LEU A 127 -0.80 -6.30 14.43
C LEU A 127 -1.60 -7.56 14.78
N LYS A 128 -2.78 -7.39 15.37
CA LYS A 128 -3.70 -8.49 15.67
C LYS A 128 -4.07 -9.24 14.39
N GLN A 129 -4.52 -8.54 13.36
CA GLN A 129 -4.96 -9.15 12.10
C GLN A 129 -3.81 -9.84 11.36
N ILE A 130 -2.61 -9.26 11.31
CA ILE A 130 -1.45 -9.90 10.69
C ILE A 130 -1.09 -11.22 11.38
N LYS A 131 -1.14 -11.24 12.72
CA LYS A 131 -0.84 -12.46 13.50
C LYS A 131 -1.91 -13.55 13.35
N THR A 132 -3.18 -13.17 13.39
CA THR A 132 -4.29 -14.14 13.34
C THR A 132 -4.61 -14.63 11.94
N LEU A 133 -4.55 -13.74 10.92
CA LEU A 133 -4.98 -14.03 9.56
C LEU A 133 -3.83 -14.41 8.62
N SER A 134 -2.58 -14.18 9.02
CA SER A 134 -1.37 -14.56 8.28
C SER A 134 -1.38 -14.18 6.79
N PRO A 135 -1.59 -12.90 6.42
CA PRO A 135 -1.70 -12.48 5.02
C PRO A 135 -0.42 -12.76 4.22
N LEU A 136 -0.56 -13.07 2.92
CA LEU A 136 0.55 -13.54 2.06
C LEU A 136 1.72 -12.57 2.00
N PHE A 137 1.45 -11.27 1.89
CA PHE A 137 2.47 -10.24 1.66
C PHE A 137 2.99 -9.54 2.94
N ASN A 138 2.52 -9.86 4.15
CA ASN A 138 3.02 -9.27 5.41
C ASN A 138 4.17 -10.06 6.06
N ARG A 139 5.08 -10.64 5.29
CA ARG A 139 6.13 -11.56 5.80
C ARG A 139 6.99 -10.98 6.93
N ARG A 140 7.35 -9.67 6.87
CA ARG A 140 8.19 -9.03 7.89
C ARG A 140 7.51 -8.90 9.24
N SER A 141 6.21 -8.64 9.26
CA SER A 141 5.44 -8.43 10.50
C SER A 141 5.02 -9.73 11.20
N ARG A 142 5.25 -10.89 10.57
CA ARG A 142 4.98 -12.20 11.19
C ARG A 142 6.08 -12.65 12.13
N ALA A 143 7.31 -12.21 11.92
CA ALA A 143 8.46 -12.57 12.73
C ALA A 143 8.65 -11.57 13.86
N ALA A 144 7.83 -11.64 14.90
CA ALA A 144 8.16 -10.99 16.17
C ALA A 144 9.31 -11.78 16.82
N LYS A 145 10.51 -11.19 16.80
CA LYS A 145 11.72 -11.87 17.31
C LYS A 145 11.83 -11.87 18.83
N SER A 146 11.08 -11.00 19.53
CA SER A 146 11.05 -10.97 21.00
C SER A 146 9.82 -10.18 21.47
N LEU A 147 9.22 -10.63 22.57
CA LEU A 147 8.28 -9.83 23.35
C LEU A 147 9.09 -8.91 24.26
N VAL A 148 8.65 -7.66 24.36
CA VAL A 148 9.21 -6.67 25.30
C VAL A 148 8.06 -6.18 26.14
N SER A 149 8.20 -6.20 27.44
CA SER A 149 7.25 -5.60 28.38
C SER A 149 7.81 -4.29 28.94
N ILE A 150 6.93 -3.44 29.45
CA ILE A 150 7.31 -2.26 30.21
C ILE A 150 7.13 -2.62 31.70
N ALA A 151 8.22 -2.66 32.43
CA ALA A 151 8.20 -2.77 33.88
C ALA A 151 8.17 -1.37 34.49
N LEU A 152 7.35 -1.20 35.53
CA LEU A 152 7.25 0.06 36.28
C LEU A 152 7.90 -0.15 37.65
N HIS A 153 8.92 0.62 37.96
CA HIS A 153 9.62 0.57 39.23
C HIS A 153 9.52 1.92 39.96
N PRO A 154 9.16 1.95 41.25
CA PRO A 154 9.18 3.21 42.00
C PRO A 154 10.62 3.67 42.23
N ASP A 155 10.85 4.97 42.05
CA ASP A 155 12.11 5.59 42.46
C ASP A 155 12.10 5.95 43.95
N ASN A 156 13.21 6.49 44.43
CA ASN A 156 13.37 6.90 45.84
C ASN A 156 12.44 8.04 46.25
N SER A 157 11.79 8.69 45.30
CA SER A 157 10.82 9.79 45.50
C SER A 157 9.37 9.34 45.35
N GLY A 158 9.12 8.05 45.07
CA GLY A 158 7.81 7.46 44.91
C GLY A 158 7.20 7.59 43.50
N TYR A 159 7.94 8.11 42.52
CA TYR A 159 7.51 8.15 41.13
C TYR A 159 7.81 6.84 40.43
N LEU A 160 6.91 6.42 39.52
CA LEU A 160 7.10 5.21 38.72
C LEU A 160 7.97 5.51 37.50
N ASN A 161 9.11 4.83 37.41
CA ASN A 161 9.98 4.84 36.25
C ASN A 161 9.67 3.66 35.35
N ALA A 162 9.56 3.89 34.03
CA ALA A 162 9.31 2.87 33.03
C ALA A 162 10.64 2.31 32.50
N GLU A 163 10.83 0.99 32.58
CA GLU A 163 11.98 0.28 32.03
C GLU A 163 11.51 -0.80 31.02
N LEU A 164 12.30 -1.00 29.95
CA LEU A 164 12.03 -2.05 28.96
C LEU A 164 12.57 -3.38 29.48
N ALA A 165 11.68 -4.29 29.87
CA ALA A 165 12.01 -5.65 30.28
C ALA A 165 11.93 -6.61 29.07
N ARG A 166 13.01 -7.34 28.82
CA ARG A 166 13.09 -8.37 27.75
C ARG A 166 12.62 -9.74 28.19
N THR A 167 12.49 -9.96 29.48
CA THR A 167 12.01 -11.22 30.06
C THR A 167 10.68 -10.94 30.74
N ILE A 168 9.63 -11.64 30.35
CA ILE A 168 8.31 -11.56 30.95
C ILE A 168 8.19 -12.78 31.87
N THR A 169 8.05 -12.55 33.18
CA THR A 169 7.66 -13.62 34.11
C THR A 169 6.14 -13.69 34.18
N PRO A 170 5.54 -14.89 34.42
CA PRO A 170 4.09 -15.04 34.49
C PRO A 170 3.41 -14.10 35.47
N ASP A 171 4.08 -13.78 36.58
CA ASP A 171 3.59 -12.87 37.62
C ASP A 171 3.55 -11.39 37.22
N GLN A 172 4.17 -11.04 36.09
CA GLN A 172 4.16 -9.68 35.53
C GLN A 172 3.10 -9.48 34.44
N LEU A 173 2.42 -10.55 34.04
CA LEU A 173 1.24 -10.49 33.19
C LEU A 173 0.07 -10.15 34.12
N GLY A 174 -0.20 -8.88 34.32
CA GLY A 174 -1.43 -8.46 34.99
C GLY A 174 -2.65 -9.01 34.26
N ASP A 175 -3.70 -9.37 35.00
CA ASP A 175 -4.99 -9.72 34.46
C ASP A 175 -5.59 -8.52 33.73
N TYR A 176 -5.58 -8.57 32.36
CA TYR A 176 -6.25 -7.63 31.49
C TYR A 176 -7.42 -8.30 30.79
#